data_0fc7a2b5cc981e0cdcd0613e7988b078
#
_entry.id   0fc7a2b5cc981e0cdcd0613e7988b078
#
_cell.length_a   1.000
_cell.length_b   1.000
_cell.length_c   1.000
_cell.angle_alpha   90.00
_cell.angle_beta   90.00
_cell.angle_gamma   90.00
#
_symmetry.space_group_name_H-M   'P 1'
#
loop_
_entity.id
_entity.type
_entity.pdbx_description
1 polymer ?
#
loop_
_entity_poly.entity_id
_entity_poly.type
_entity_poly.pdbx_seq_one_letter_code
_entity_poly.pdbx_strand_id
1 'polypeptide(L)'
;MPFRKDFLWGGATAANQSEGGWNEGGKGLSVPDVMSGGTRTTPRHITDGILEGYHYPSHEAVDFYHHYKEDIALYAEMGFKCFRMSINWTRIYPHGDEAEPNRAGLDFYRAVFEECRKYGIEPLVTLSHYELPYHLAKKYGGWTNCALIDFFLHYCETVFTEYKGLVQYWLTFNEINTLVMGTFGNIMGGGILPPGRDVEVGTAVNVDESWDDPQKRYTALHHQLVASAKAVKLAHGIDPDNMVGCMILGRAAYPYTCNPDDVLKAQAVMRKANYYCGDVQARGVYPSFAKKLWAEEGVSVEVSAEDAEALRDGTVDFFTFSYYFSTTATDDPTVPIAAGNMMRGPANPYLSASGWGWSIDPKGLRYYLNELYDRYQLPLMVVENGLGTEDTMEPDGSIHDPYRIEYLREHIRQMEGAVEDGVDLMGYTVWGCTDLVSASTGEMAKRYGLVYVNKDNDGNGNLSRHRKDSFFWYKKVIASNGADLD
;
A
#
# COMPACT_ATOMS: atom_id res chain seq x y z
N MET A 1 14.09 24.02 -11.70
CA MET A 1 12.96 23.26 -11.13
C MET A 1 13.55 21.91 -10.74
N PRO A 2 13.41 21.48 -9.52
CA PRO A 2 14.05 20.25 -9.05
C PRO A 2 13.44 18.99 -9.68
N PHE A 3 12.12 18.98 -9.96
CA PHE A 3 11.46 17.81 -10.53
C PHE A 3 11.43 17.87 -12.07
N ARG A 4 11.47 16.68 -12.70
CA ARG A 4 11.34 16.53 -14.16
C ARG A 4 10.01 17.11 -14.66
N LYS A 5 9.93 17.53 -15.95
CA LYS A 5 8.73 18.19 -16.50
C LYS A 5 7.51 17.26 -16.56
N ASP A 6 7.75 15.98 -16.72
CA ASP A 6 6.75 14.91 -16.79
C ASP A 6 6.56 14.20 -15.43
N PHE A 7 6.89 14.88 -14.32
CA PHE A 7 6.73 14.34 -12.97
C PHE A 7 5.27 13.99 -12.67
N LEU A 8 5.04 12.79 -12.21
CA LEU A 8 3.70 12.23 -11.94
C LEU A 8 3.20 12.66 -10.56
N TRP A 9 2.73 13.89 -10.45
CA TRP A 9 2.04 14.36 -9.25
C TRP A 9 0.64 13.76 -9.16
N GLY A 10 0.24 13.28 -7.99
CA GLY A 10 -1.10 12.73 -7.84
C GLY A 10 -1.48 12.32 -6.44
N GLY A 11 -2.42 11.41 -6.35
CA GLY A 11 -2.91 10.83 -5.11
C GLY A 11 -3.17 9.33 -5.25
N ALA A 12 -3.32 8.66 -4.12
CA ALA A 12 -3.47 7.22 -4.03
C ALA A 12 -4.64 6.81 -3.14
N THR A 13 -5.32 5.74 -3.52
CA THR A 13 -6.33 5.03 -2.73
C THR A 13 -6.18 3.52 -2.89
N ALA A 14 -6.89 2.74 -2.05
CA ALA A 14 -7.03 1.31 -2.21
C ALA A 14 -8.50 0.93 -2.30
N ALA A 15 -8.84 -0.07 -3.11
CA ALA A 15 -10.22 -0.48 -3.36
C ALA A 15 -10.95 -0.86 -2.06
N ASN A 16 -10.34 -1.69 -1.22
CA ASN A 16 -10.96 -2.13 0.03
C ASN A 16 -11.19 -0.99 1.06
N GLN A 17 -10.51 0.15 0.91
CA GLN A 17 -10.62 1.29 1.83
C GLN A 17 -11.48 2.42 1.27
N SER A 18 -11.81 2.41 -0.03
CA SER A 18 -12.50 3.51 -0.69
C SER A 18 -13.75 3.11 -1.48
N GLU A 19 -13.76 1.95 -2.13
CA GLU A 19 -14.80 1.63 -3.12
C GLU A 19 -16.19 1.50 -2.54
N GLY A 20 -16.39 0.68 -1.52
CA GLY A 20 -17.74 0.26 -1.12
C GLY A 20 -18.41 -0.66 -2.16
N GLY A 21 -19.73 -0.64 -2.23
CA GLY A 21 -20.50 -1.48 -3.18
C GLY A 21 -20.12 -2.97 -3.08
N TRP A 22 -19.90 -3.47 -1.86
CA TRP A 22 -19.29 -4.78 -1.57
C TRP A 22 -20.07 -5.97 -2.12
N ASN A 23 -21.36 -5.83 -2.31
CA ASN A 23 -22.28 -6.86 -2.82
C ASN A 23 -22.96 -6.45 -4.15
N GLU A 24 -22.40 -5.45 -4.86
CA GLU A 24 -22.95 -4.92 -6.10
C GLU A 24 -22.13 -5.36 -7.31
N GLY A 25 -22.78 -5.35 -8.48
CA GLY A 25 -22.12 -5.69 -9.75
C GLY A 25 -21.54 -7.11 -9.81
N GLY A 26 -22.04 -8.04 -8.98
CA GLY A 26 -21.54 -9.42 -8.94
C GLY A 26 -20.20 -9.60 -8.21
N LYS A 27 -19.77 -8.60 -7.43
CA LYS A 27 -18.56 -8.69 -6.60
C LYS A 27 -18.67 -9.83 -5.59
N GLY A 28 -17.61 -10.62 -5.45
CA GLY A 28 -17.43 -11.60 -4.38
C GLY A 28 -16.81 -11.00 -3.11
N LEU A 29 -16.74 -11.77 -2.03
CA LEU A 29 -16.06 -11.37 -0.81
C LEU A 29 -14.55 -11.40 -0.98
N SER A 30 -13.88 -10.35 -0.55
CA SER A 30 -12.43 -10.32 -0.33
C SER A 30 -12.10 -10.51 1.16
N VAL A 31 -10.84 -10.77 1.48
CA VAL A 31 -10.38 -10.89 2.90
C VAL A 31 -10.73 -9.64 3.72
N PRO A 32 -10.52 -8.40 3.24
CA PRO A 32 -10.98 -7.21 3.96
C PRO A 32 -12.48 -7.15 4.22
N ASP A 33 -13.32 -7.77 3.40
CA ASP A 33 -14.79 -7.75 3.58
C ASP A 33 -15.26 -8.59 4.78
N VAL A 34 -14.40 -9.46 5.31
CA VAL A 34 -14.67 -10.25 6.51
C VAL A 34 -13.87 -9.78 7.72
N MET A 35 -13.25 -8.59 7.62
CA MET A 35 -12.53 -7.95 8.72
C MET A 35 -13.36 -6.82 9.31
N SER A 36 -13.72 -6.95 10.60
CA SER A 36 -14.52 -5.95 11.31
C SER A 36 -13.78 -4.62 11.49
N GLY A 37 -14.50 -3.55 11.76
CA GLY A 37 -13.96 -2.31 12.30
C GLY A 37 -13.33 -2.50 13.67
N GLY A 38 -12.45 -1.60 14.05
CA GLY A 38 -11.86 -1.48 15.36
C GLY A 38 -11.43 -0.04 15.62
N THR A 39 -10.63 0.19 16.67
CA THR A 39 -10.05 1.48 16.99
C THR A 39 -8.62 1.29 17.50
N ARG A 40 -7.97 2.35 17.97
CA ARG A 40 -6.69 2.24 18.69
C ARG A 40 -6.74 1.28 19.87
N THR A 41 -7.90 1.13 20.50
CA THR A 41 -8.12 0.36 21.74
C THR A 41 -9.13 -0.78 21.60
N THR A 42 -9.96 -0.75 20.57
CA THR A 42 -10.92 -1.81 20.26
C THR A 42 -10.32 -2.73 19.22
N PRO A 43 -10.22 -4.05 19.51
CA PRO A 43 -9.65 -5.00 18.56
C PRO A 43 -10.54 -5.18 17.33
N ARG A 44 -9.91 -5.56 16.22
CA ARG A 44 -10.59 -6.05 15.02
C ARG A 44 -10.77 -7.55 15.10
N HIS A 45 -11.72 -8.06 14.35
CA HIS A 45 -12.00 -9.49 14.20
C HIS A 45 -11.93 -9.89 12.73
N ILE A 46 -11.46 -11.11 12.48
CA ILE A 46 -11.68 -11.85 11.25
C ILE A 46 -12.81 -12.82 11.48
N THR A 47 -13.84 -12.78 10.64
CA THR A 47 -15.02 -13.60 10.76
C THR A 47 -15.16 -14.62 9.64
N ASP A 48 -15.80 -15.75 9.90
CA ASP A 48 -16.09 -16.76 8.85
C ASP A 48 -17.33 -16.35 8.04
N GLY A 49 -17.09 -15.54 7.02
CA GLY A 49 -18.14 -14.84 6.29
C GLY A 49 -18.67 -13.63 7.06
N ILE A 50 -19.80 -13.12 6.62
CA ILE A 50 -20.44 -11.96 7.26
C ILE A 50 -21.28 -12.44 8.45
N LEU A 51 -20.97 -11.93 9.64
CA LEU A 51 -21.69 -12.25 10.88
C LEU A 51 -22.55 -11.07 11.32
N GLU A 52 -23.71 -11.36 11.89
CA GLU A 52 -24.58 -10.34 12.49
C GLU A 52 -23.92 -9.71 13.72
N GLY A 53 -24.12 -8.41 13.90
CA GLY A 53 -23.57 -7.64 15.03
C GLY A 53 -22.18 -7.06 14.79
N TYR A 54 -21.55 -7.34 13.67
CA TYR A 54 -20.29 -6.71 13.28
C TYR A 54 -20.51 -5.59 12.25
N HIS A 55 -19.74 -4.51 12.38
CA HIS A 55 -19.58 -3.49 11.35
C HIS A 55 -18.33 -3.81 10.52
N TYR A 56 -18.49 -3.87 9.19
CA TYR A 56 -17.41 -4.12 8.23
C TYR A 56 -17.15 -2.84 7.42
N PRO A 57 -16.12 -2.06 7.77
CA PRO A 57 -15.94 -0.72 7.19
C PRO A 57 -15.74 -0.70 5.67
N SER A 58 -15.17 -1.78 5.10
CA SER A 58 -14.95 -1.91 3.65
C SER A 58 -16.23 -2.03 2.84
N HIS A 59 -17.36 -2.41 3.47
CA HIS A 59 -18.61 -2.66 2.76
C HIS A 59 -19.18 -1.41 2.10
N GLU A 60 -19.13 -0.30 2.79
CA GLU A 60 -19.51 1.00 2.24
C GLU A 60 -18.28 1.85 1.91
N ALA A 61 -17.23 1.74 2.74
CA ALA A 61 -16.03 2.56 2.68
C ALA A 61 -16.38 4.05 2.55
N VAL A 62 -15.99 4.70 1.45
CA VAL A 62 -16.43 6.07 1.13
C VAL A 62 -17.24 6.11 -0.18
N ASP A 63 -17.70 4.92 -0.59
CA ASP A 63 -18.59 4.73 -1.74
C ASP A 63 -18.05 5.32 -3.06
N PHE A 64 -16.76 5.12 -3.30
CA PHE A 64 -16.14 5.48 -4.58
C PHE A 64 -16.82 4.78 -5.76
N TYR A 65 -17.39 3.59 -5.53
CA TYR A 65 -18.10 2.83 -6.57
C TYR A 65 -19.21 3.66 -7.25
N HIS A 66 -19.95 4.46 -6.49
CA HIS A 66 -20.97 5.35 -7.04
C HIS A 66 -20.47 6.79 -7.27
N HIS A 67 -19.44 7.25 -6.53
CA HIS A 67 -18.96 8.62 -6.53
C HIS A 67 -17.69 8.85 -7.39
N TYR A 68 -17.15 7.83 -8.10
CA TYR A 68 -15.86 7.93 -8.81
C TYR A 68 -15.78 9.12 -9.78
N LYS A 69 -16.88 9.51 -10.43
CA LYS A 69 -16.89 10.67 -11.35
C LYS A 69 -16.70 11.99 -10.60
N GLU A 70 -17.31 12.13 -9.43
CA GLU A 70 -17.18 13.30 -8.57
C GLU A 70 -15.76 13.37 -8.00
N ASP A 71 -15.25 12.25 -7.49
CA ASP A 71 -13.90 12.17 -6.91
C ASP A 71 -12.82 12.44 -7.96
N ILE A 72 -12.90 11.84 -9.15
CA ILE A 72 -11.95 12.09 -10.25
C ILE A 72 -12.02 13.55 -10.75
N ALA A 73 -13.21 14.17 -10.77
CA ALA A 73 -13.34 15.59 -11.11
C ALA A 73 -12.63 16.49 -10.07
N LEU A 74 -12.67 16.14 -8.78
CA LEU A 74 -11.92 16.83 -7.73
C LEU A 74 -10.41 16.64 -7.90
N TYR A 75 -9.95 15.44 -8.29
CA TYR A 75 -8.54 15.18 -8.59
C TYR A 75 -8.06 15.99 -9.79
N ALA A 76 -8.89 16.07 -10.82
CA ALA A 76 -8.60 16.91 -11.99
C ALA A 76 -8.52 18.40 -11.63
N GLU A 77 -9.40 18.88 -10.73
CA GLU A 77 -9.35 20.24 -10.21
C GLU A 77 -8.06 20.53 -9.45
N MET A 78 -7.54 19.55 -8.68
CA MET A 78 -6.21 19.66 -8.03
C MET A 78 -5.06 19.65 -9.03
N GLY A 79 -5.29 19.21 -10.26
CA GLY A 79 -4.29 19.14 -11.31
C GLY A 79 -3.50 17.83 -11.35
N PHE A 80 -4.04 16.74 -10.80
CA PHE A 80 -3.40 15.42 -10.83
C PHE A 80 -2.93 15.05 -12.23
N LYS A 81 -1.73 14.49 -12.29
CA LYS A 81 -1.13 13.86 -13.47
C LYS A 81 -1.24 12.35 -13.40
N CYS A 82 -1.40 11.82 -12.18
CA CYS A 82 -1.49 10.40 -11.92
C CYS A 82 -2.51 10.14 -10.80
N PHE A 83 -3.30 9.08 -10.95
CA PHE A 83 -4.13 8.55 -9.86
C PHE A 83 -3.81 7.08 -9.63
N ARG A 84 -3.24 6.79 -8.45
CA ARG A 84 -2.99 5.41 -8.04
C ARG A 84 -4.22 4.84 -7.36
N MET A 85 -4.65 3.66 -7.83
CA MET A 85 -5.75 2.90 -7.25
C MET A 85 -5.48 1.40 -7.37
N SER A 86 -6.24 0.56 -6.69
CA SER A 86 -6.22 -0.88 -6.93
C SER A 86 -7.47 -1.36 -7.66
N ILE A 87 -7.35 -2.49 -8.34
CA ILE A 87 -8.49 -3.28 -8.78
C ILE A 87 -8.82 -4.27 -7.66
N ASN A 88 -10.07 -4.29 -7.20
CA ASN A 88 -10.51 -5.35 -6.31
C ASN A 88 -10.68 -6.63 -7.13
N TRP A 89 -9.79 -7.60 -6.90
CA TRP A 89 -9.77 -8.87 -7.65
C TRP A 89 -11.15 -9.53 -7.68
N THR A 90 -11.91 -9.47 -6.57
CA THR A 90 -13.23 -10.09 -6.46
C THR A 90 -14.33 -9.44 -7.29
N ARG A 91 -14.10 -8.24 -7.87
CA ARG A 91 -15.00 -7.67 -8.88
C ARG A 91 -14.82 -8.33 -10.23
N ILE A 92 -13.61 -8.79 -10.53
CA ILE A 92 -13.26 -9.42 -11.82
C ILE A 92 -13.50 -10.93 -11.75
N TYR A 93 -13.05 -11.57 -10.67
CA TYR A 93 -13.24 -12.98 -10.38
C TYR A 93 -13.78 -13.14 -8.95
N PRO A 94 -15.09 -13.25 -8.76
CA PRO A 94 -15.75 -13.22 -7.43
C PRO A 94 -15.21 -14.25 -6.43
N HIS A 95 -14.80 -15.43 -6.89
CA HIS A 95 -14.17 -16.46 -6.08
C HIS A 95 -12.65 -16.57 -6.33
N GLY A 96 -12.17 -16.04 -7.46
CA GLY A 96 -10.75 -16.03 -7.85
C GLY A 96 -10.30 -17.24 -8.66
N ASP A 97 -11.08 -18.33 -8.72
CA ASP A 97 -10.79 -19.58 -9.45
C ASP A 97 -11.78 -19.89 -10.58
N GLU A 98 -12.59 -18.91 -10.99
CA GLU A 98 -13.48 -19.03 -12.14
C GLU A 98 -12.70 -19.01 -13.47
N ALA A 99 -13.28 -19.66 -14.49
CA ALA A 99 -12.75 -19.64 -15.84
C ALA A 99 -13.07 -18.34 -16.61
N GLU A 100 -14.21 -17.71 -16.29
CA GLU A 100 -14.70 -16.52 -16.99
C GLU A 100 -14.80 -15.33 -16.04
N PRO A 101 -14.40 -14.12 -16.48
CA PRO A 101 -14.46 -12.92 -15.65
C PRO A 101 -15.87 -12.37 -15.53
N ASN A 102 -16.14 -11.66 -14.44
CA ASN A 102 -17.36 -10.89 -14.25
C ASN A 102 -17.33 -9.61 -15.11
N ARG A 103 -18.14 -9.56 -16.14
CA ARG A 103 -18.21 -8.43 -17.08
C ARG A 103 -18.55 -7.10 -16.39
N ALA A 104 -19.45 -7.10 -15.41
CA ALA A 104 -19.82 -5.87 -14.70
C ALA A 104 -18.65 -5.23 -13.94
N GLY A 105 -17.76 -6.06 -13.36
CA GLY A 105 -16.54 -5.56 -12.72
C GLY A 105 -15.55 -4.97 -13.73
N LEU A 106 -15.38 -5.63 -14.88
CA LEU A 106 -14.54 -5.10 -15.97
C LEU A 106 -15.07 -3.77 -16.50
N ASP A 107 -16.38 -3.65 -16.70
CA ASP A 107 -17.01 -2.43 -17.20
C ASP A 107 -16.91 -1.28 -16.19
N PHE A 108 -17.00 -1.55 -14.90
CA PHE A 108 -16.80 -0.55 -13.85
C PHE A 108 -15.40 0.07 -13.92
N TYR A 109 -14.34 -0.74 -13.90
CA TYR A 109 -12.98 -0.20 -13.95
C TYR A 109 -12.66 0.46 -15.28
N ARG A 110 -13.19 -0.05 -16.39
CA ARG A 110 -13.10 0.64 -17.69
C ARG A 110 -13.64 2.06 -17.59
N ALA A 111 -14.84 2.22 -17.02
CA ALA A 111 -15.46 3.54 -16.86
C ALA A 111 -14.64 4.47 -15.94
N VAL A 112 -14.01 3.93 -14.89
CA VAL A 112 -13.09 4.69 -14.02
C VAL A 112 -11.85 5.15 -14.78
N PHE A 113 -11.20 4.26 -15.55
CA PHE A 113 -10.00 4.62 -16.31
C PHE A 113 -10.30 5.60 -17.45
N GLU A 114 -11.42 5.44 -18.14
CA GLU A 114 -11.89 6.39 -19.15
C GLU A 114 -12.16 7.77 -18.55
N GLU A 115 -12.74 7.84 -17.34
CA GLU A 115 -12.95 9.11 -16.65
C GLU A 115 -11.61 9.75 -16.26
N CYS A 116 -10.59 9.00 -15.81
CA CYS A 116 -9.24 9.51 -15.58
C CYS A 116 -8.65 10.08 -16.88
N ARG A 117 -8.69 9.30 -17.96
CA ARG A 117 -8.15 9.71 -19.28
C ARG A 117 -8.83 10.96 -19.84
N LYS A 118 -10.13 11.14 -19.64
CA LYS A 118 -10.88 12.34 -20.01
C LYS A 118 -10.26 13.62 -19.44
N TYR A 119 -9.67 13.56 -18.25
CA TYR A 119 -8.99 14.68 -17.61
C TYR A 119 -7.46 14.69 -17.80
N GLY A 120 -6.92 13.75 -18.56
CA GLY A 120 -5.46 13.61 -18.76
C GLY A 120 -4.74 13.09 -17.50
N ILE A 121 -5.46 12.39 -16.63
CA ILE A 121 -4.89 11.73 -15.44
C ILE A 121 -4.47 10.31 -15.83
N GLU A 122 -3.21 9.98 -15.60
CA GLU A 122 -2.66 8.64 -15.81
C GLU A 122 -3.08 7.68 -14.70
N PRO A 123 -3.78 6.57 -14.99
CA PRO A 123 -4.02 5.54 -14.00
C PRO A 123 -2.72 4.79 -13.68
N LEU A 124 -2.39 4.66 -12.38
CA LEU A 124 -1.39 3.75 -11.86
C LEU A 124 -2.11 2.67 -11.05
N VAL A 125 -2.14 1.45 -11.56
CA VAL A 125 -3.03 0.41 -11.08
C VAL A 125 -2.27 -0.65 -10.28
N THR A 126 -2.66 -0.83 -9.01
CA THR A 126 -2.18 -1.94 -8.18
C THR A 126 -3.08 -3.16 -8.41
N LEU A 127 -2.49 -4.27 -8.86
CA LEU A 127 -3.22 -5.50 -9.16
C LEU A 127 -3.77 -6.19 -7.90
N SER A 128 -3.02 -6.15 -6.80
CA SER A 128 -3.45 -6.69 -5.52
C SER A 128 -3.05 -5.76 -4.38
N HIS A 129 -4.03 -5.12 -3.76
CA HIS A 129 -3.85 -4.25 -2.58
C HIS A 129 -4.60 -4.84 -1.38
N TYR A 130 -4.28 -6.12 -1.08
CA TYR A 130 -4.87 -6.94 -0.02
C TYR A 130 -6.28 -7.50 -0.32
N GLU A 131 -6.82 -7.27 -1.52
CA GLU A 131 -8.15 -7.74 -1.91
C GLU A 131 -8.15 -9.20 -2.41
N LEU A 132 -7.42 -10.10 -1.72
CA LEU A 132 -7.47 -11.52 -2.06
C LEU A 132 -8.91 -12.05 -1.94
N PRO A 133 -9.44 -12.78 -2.95
CA PRO A 133 -10.74 -13.44 -2.82
C PRO A 133 -10.79 -14.34 -1.58
N TYR A 134 -11.81 -14.10 -0.73
CA TYR A 134 -12.00 -14.85 0.52
C TYR A 134 -12.14 -16.35 0.26
N HIS A 135 -12.75 -16.72 -0.87
CA HIS A 135 -12.83 -18.11 -1.30
C HIS A 135 -11.44 -18.75 -1.45
N LEU A 136 -10.48 -18.05 -2.08
CA LEU A 136 -9.12 -18.57 -2.21
C LEU A 136 -8.42 -18.73 -0.85
N ALA A 137 -8.65 -17.78 0.07
CA ALA A 137 -8.13 -17.87 1.42
C ALA A 137 -8.69 -19.07 2.16
N LYS A 138 -10.00 -19.35 2.06
CA LYS A 138 -10.68 -20.48 2.73
C LYS A 138 -10.36 -21.83 2.07
N LYS A 139 -10.42 -21.93 0.76
CA LYS A 139 -10.30 -23.20 0.02
C LYS A 139 -8.86 -23.65 -0.13
N TYR A 140 -7.95 -22.71 -0.34
CA TYR A 140 -6.56 -23.02 -0.69
C TYR A 140 -5.56 -22.61 0.42
N GLY A 141 -5.99 -21.89 1.46
CA GLY A 141 -5.11 -21.37 2.51
C GLY A 141 -4.33 -20.14 2.06
N GLY A 142 -4.90 -19.35 1.15
CA GLY A 142 -4.29 -18.14 0.62
C GLY A 142 -3.00 -18.45 -0.15
N TRP A 143 -2.06 -17.52 -0.15
CA TRP A 143 -0.81 -17.62 -0.90
C TRP A 143 0.15 -18.73 -0.43
N THR A 144 -0.20 -19.48 0.62
CA THR A 144 0.57 -20.68 0.98
C THR A 144 0.49 -21.78 -0.08
N ASN A 145 -0.52 -21.73 -0.95
CA ASN A 145 -0.73 -22.67 -2.04
C ASN A 145 -0.25 -22.07 -3.37
N CYS A 146 0.65 -22.77 -4.05
CA CYS A 146 1.22 -22.32 -5.33
C CYS A 146 0.19 -22.21 -6.47
N ALA A 147 -0.98 -22.85 -6.37
CA ALA A 147 -2.06 -22.68 -7.36
C ALA A 147 -2.53 -21.22 -7.49
N LEU A 148 -2.33 -20.40 -6.45
CA LEU A 148 -2.67 -18.98 -6.52
C LEU A 148 -1.83 -18.22 -7.53
N ILE A 149 -0.64 -18.72 -7.90
CA ILE A 149 0.18 -18.13 -8.97
C ILE A 149 -0.62 -18.15 -10.28
N ASP A 150 -1.19 -19.30 -10.65
CA ASP A 150 -1.93 -19.45 -11.90
C ASP A 150 -3.24 -18.65 -11.88
N PHE A 151 -3.97 -18.64 -10.77
CA PHE A 151 -5.18 -17.82 -10.64
C PHE A 151 -4.88 -16.32 -10.74
N PHE A 152 -3.79 -15.86 -10.13
CA PHE A 152 -3.35 -14.48 -10.23
C PHE A 152 -2.94 -14.11 -11.66
N LEU A 153 -2.20 -14.99 -12.35
CA LEU A 153 -1.80 -14.74 -13.74
C LEU A 153 -3.00 -14.71 -14.68
N HIS A 154 -4.00 -15.58 -14.48
CA HIS A 154 -5.24 -15.53 -15.24
C HIS A 154 -5.99 -14.20 -15.05
N TYR A 155 -6.06 -13.73 -13.82
CA TYR A 155 -6.60 -12.40 -13.50
C TYR A 155 -5.77 -11.28 -14.16
N CYS A 156 -4.44 -11.34 -14.07
CA CYS A 156 -3.55 -10.36 -14.69
C CYS A 156 -3.70 -10.31 -16.21
N GLU A 157 -3.76 -11.47 -16.88
CA GLU A 157 -3.97 -11.57 -18.33
C GLU A 157 -5.27 -10.87 -18.74
N THR A 158 -6.33 -11.12 -18.00
CA THR A 158 -7.63 -10.50 -18.24
C THR A 158 -7.56 -8.98 -18.15
N VAL A 159 -7.02 -8.43 -17.05
CA VAL A 159 -7.00 -6.96 -16.87
C VAL A 159 -5.99 -6.26 -17.76
N PHE A 160 -4.83 -6.85 -18.05
CA PHE A 160 -3.88 -6.30 -19.00
C PHE A 160 -4.45 -6.24 -20.42
N THR A 161 -5.18 -7.28 -20.83
CA THR A 161 -5.85 -7.34 -22.13
C THR A 161 -7.00 -6.37 -22.23
N GLU A 162 -7.89 -6.37 -21.21
CA GLU A 162 -9.10 -5.53 -21.18
C GLU A 162 -8.76 -4.05 -21.16
N TYR A 163 -7.71 -3.63 -20.43
CA TYR A 163 -7.38 -2.21 -20.27
C TYR A 163 -6.18 -1.76 -21.08
N LYS A 164 -5.75 -2.55 -22.08
CA LYS A 164 -4.70 -2.14 -23.03
C LYS A 164 -5.01 -0.78 -23.65
N GLY A 165 -4.03 0.12 -23.58
CA GLY A 165 -4.16 1.50 -24.06
C GLY A 165 -4.91 2.45 -23.13
N LEU A 166 -5.53 1.95 -22.04
CA LEU A 166 -6.12 2.78 -20.97
C LEU A 166 -5.20 2.89 -19.76
N VAL A 167 -4.49 1.82 -19.42
CA VAL A 167 -3.56 1.77 -18.28
C VAL A 167 -2.19 1.37 -18.81
N GLN A 168 -1.17 2.14 -18.46
CA GLN A 168 0.23 1.88 -18.80
C GLN A 168 1.05 1.46 -17.58
N TYR A 169 0.74 2.01 -16.39
CA TYR A 169 1.52 1.79 -15.16
C TYR A 169 0.81 0.82 -14.22
N TRP A 170 1.52 -0.24 -13.85
CA TRP A 170 1.02 -1.31 -13.03
C TRP A 170 1.92 -1.59 -11.82
N LEU A 171 1.34 -1.92 -10.68
CA LEU A 171 2.04 -2.45 -9.51
C LEU A 171 1.48 -3.84 -9.21
N THR A 172 2.34 -4.81 -8.95
CA THR A 172 1.88 -6.21 -8.77
C THR A 172 1.18 -6.41 -7.42
N PHE A 173 1.89 -6.21 -6.33
CA PHE A 173 1.38 -6.36 -4.97
C PHE A 173 1.70 -5.13 -4.13
N ASN A 174 0.70 -4.64 -3.39
CA ASN A 174 0.93 -3.59 -2.41
C ASN A 174 1.75 -4.10 -1.24
N GLU A 175 2.80 -3.38 -0.88
CA GLU A 175 3.62 -3.64 0.32
C GLU A 175 3.90 -5.14 0.52
N ILE A 176 4.38 -5.81 -0.52
CA ILE A 176 4.63 -7.27 -0.55
C ILE A 176 5.49 -7.74 0.65
N ASN A 177 6.35 -6.86 1.16
CA ASN A 177 7.21 -7.11 2.30
C ASN A 177 6.49 -7.13 3.66
N THR A 178 5.20 -6.84 3.73
CA THR A 178 4.39 -7.05 4.96
C THR A 178 4.42 -8.50 5.41
N LEU A 179 4.59 -9.45 4.48
CA LEU A 179 4.73 -10.88 4.79
C LEU A 179 5.99 -11.22 5.62
N VAL A 180 6.97 -10.33 5.77
CA VAL A 180 8.08 -10.52 6.73
C VAL A 180 7.75 -9.96 8.13
N MET A 181 6.53 -9.41 8.37
CA MET A 181 6.18 -8.60 9.53
C MET A 181 5.17 -9.24 10.51
N GLY A 182 4.92 -10.55 10.47
CA GLY A 182 4.03 -11.22 11.42
C GLY A 182 2.56 -11.23 11.01
N THR A 183 1.66 -11.27 12.00
CA THR A 183 0.22 -11.57 11.83
C THR A 183 -0.51 -10.66 10.82
N PHE A 184 -0.21 -9.37 10.80
CA PHE A 184 -0.82 -8.47 9.80
C PHE A 184 -0.50 -8.94 8.37
N GLY A 185 0.75 -9.33 8.13
CA GLY A 185 1.17 -9.89 6.86
C GLY A 185 0.46 -11.20 6.50
N ASN A 186 0.19 -12.07 7.50
CA ASN A 186 -0.57 -13.29 7.28
C ASN A 186 -1.94 -12.99 6.66
N ILE A 187 -2.73 -12.11 7.31
CA ILE A 187 -4.11 -11.84 6.90
C ILE A 187 -4.13 -11.03 5.60
N MET A 188 -3.54 -9.84 5.65
CA MET A 188 -3.69 -8.86 4.57
C MET A 188 -2.82 -9.23 3.36
N GLY A 189 -1.55 -9.53 3.59
CA GLY A 189 -0.63 -9.89 2.51
C GLY A 189 -0.85 -11.30 1.99
N GLY A 190 -0.94 -12.29 2.88
CA GLY A 190 -0.96 -13.71 2.52
C GLY A 190 -2.35 -14.31 2.32
N GLY A 191 -3.41 -13.69 2.83
CA GLY A 191 -4.73 -14.32 2.92
C GLY A 191 -4.71 -15.58 3.78
N ILE A 192 -3.78 -15.64 4.75
CA ILE A 192 -3.64 -16.75 5.70
C ILE A 192 -4.54 -16.42 6.89
N LEU A 193 -5.67 -17.10 6.97
CA LEU A 193 -6.68 -16.82 7.98
C LEU A 193 -6.37 -17.58 9.29
N PRO A 194 -6.66 -16.97 10.46
CA PRO A 194 -6.57 -17.66 11.73
C PRO A 194 -7.61 -18.79 11.81
N PRO A 195 -7.34 -19.85 12.58
CA PRO A 195 -8.33 -20.90 12.80
C PRO A 195 -9.45 -20.41 13.69
N GLY A 196 -10.69 -20.54 13.25
CA GLY A 196 -11.87 -20.15 14.03
C GLY A 196 -12.94 -19.49 13.19
N ARG A 197 -14.12 -19.28 13.79
CA ARG A 197 -15.25 -18.64 13.12
C ARG A 197 -15.28 -17.13 13.34
N ASP A 198 -14.75 -16.71 14.48
CA ASP A 198 -14.71 -15.32 14.94
C ASP A 198 -13.44 -15.18 15.78
N VAL A 199 -12.43 -14.55 15.22
CA VAL A 199 -11.11 -14.48 15.81
C VAL A 199 -10.68 -13.03 15.97
N GLU A 200 -10.41 -12.65 17.22
CA GLU A 200 -9.80 -11.36 17.50
C GLU A 200 -8.35 -11.34 16.98
N VAL A 201 -8.04 -10.36 16.18
CA VAL A 201 -6.69 -10.16 15.59
C VAL A 201 -5.90 -9.06 16.29
N GLY A 202 -6.46 -8.52 17.37
CA GLY A 202 -5.85 -7.47 18.15
C GLY A 202 -6.15 -6.06 17.66
N THR A 203 -5.56 -5.10 18.34
CA THR A 203 -5.63 -3.68 17.99
C THR A 203 -4.47 -3.30 17.06
N ALA A 204 -4.54 -2.13 16.47
CA ALA A 204 -3.44 -1.59 15.66
C ALA A 204 -2.10 -1.42 16.44
N VAL A 205 -2.16 -1.38 17.77
CA VAL A 205 -0.97 -1.28 18.65
C VAL A 205 -0.52 -2.64 19.16
N ASN A 206 -1.47 -3.54 19.45
CA ASN A 206 -1.23 -4.86 20.00
C ASN A 206 -1.87 -5.93 19.11
N VAL A 207 -1.19 -6.27 18.02
CA VAL A 207 -1.59 -7.37 17.14
C VAL A 207 -1.37 -8.71 17.86
N ASP A 208 -2.33 -9.63 17.75
CA ASP A 208 -2.16 -10.98 18.29
C ASP A 208 -1.20 -11.78 17.39
N GLU A 209 -0.04 -12.10 17.93
CA GLU A 209 1.00 -12.89 17.25
C GLU A 209 0.93 -14.39 17.64
N SER A 210 -0.04 -14.82 18.44
CA SER A 210 -0.08 -16.17 18.99
C SER A 210 -0.27 -17.27 17.95
N TRP A 211 -0.83 -16.94 16.79
CA TRP A 211 -1.06 -17.85 15.68
C TRP A 211 -0.17 -17.57 14.46
N ASP A 212 0.84 -16.69 14.60
CA ASP A 212 1.80 -16.42 13.55
C ASP A 212 2.58 -17.68 13.16
N ASP A 213 2.71 -17.92 11.86
CA ASP A 213 3.46 -19.02 11.29
C ASP A 213 4.46 -18.48 10.25
N PRO A 214 5.70 -18.22 10.66
CA PRO A 214 6.73 -17.70 9.78
C PRO A 214 6.95 -18.56 8.53
N GLN A 215 6.86 -19.91 8.64
CA GLN A 215 7.03 -20.78 7.49
C GLN A 215 5.94 -20.53 6.44
N LYS A 216 4.68 -20.39 6.85
CA LYS A 216 3.58 -20.07 5.94
C LYS A 216 3.78 -18.69 5.31
N ARG A 217 4.19 -17.68 6.09
CA ARG A 217 4.41 -16.33 5.57
C ARG A 217 5.50 -16.29 4.50
N TYR A 218 6.65 -16.93 4.75
CA TYR A 218 7.75 -16.96 3.77
C TYR A 218 7.42 -17.81 2.55
N THR A 219 6.64 -18.87 2.69
CA THR A 219 6.11 -19.65 1.56
C THR A 219 5.16 -18.78 0.72
N ALA A 220 4.22 -18.10 1.36
CA ALA A 220 3.29 -17.20 0.67
C ALA A 220 4.03 -16.05 -0.04
N LEU A 221 5.03 -15.47 0.62
CA LEU A 221 5.86 -14.42 0.03
C LEU A 221 6.63 -14.92 -1.19
N HIS A 222 7.20 -16.13 -1.13
CA HIS A 222 7.88 -16.72 -2.28
C HIS A 222 6.93 -16.86 -3.48
N HIS A 223 5.73 -17.40 -3.27
CA HIS A 223 4.73 -17.54 -4.34
C HIS A 223 4.31 -16.18 -4.92
N GLN A 224 4.14 -15.14 -4.08
CA GLN A 224 3.84 -13.78 -4.57
C GLN A 224 5.00 -13.18 -5.37
N LEU A 225 6.25 -13.39 -4.94
CA LEU A 225 7.42 -12.92 -5.70
C LEU A 225 7.51 -13.58 -7.07
N VAL A 226 7.27 -14.88 -7.15
CA VAL A 226 7.21 -15.63 -8.43
C VAL A 226 6.03 -15.16 -9.28
N ALA A 227 4.84 -14.98 -8.69
CA ALA A 227 3.66 -14.47 -9.39
C ALA A 227 3.90 -13.03 -9.92
N SER A 228 4.55 -12.17 -9.13
CA SER A 228 4.95 -10.82 -9.54
C SER A 228 5.85 -10.85 -10.77
N ALA A 229 6.90 -11.66 -10.75
CA ALA A 229 7.83 -11.77 -11.87
C ALA A 229 7.15 -12.32 -13.15
N LYS A 230 6.33 -13.36 -13.01
CA LYS A 230 5.56 -13.90 -14.15
C LYS A 230 4.55 -12.86 -14.69
N ALA A 231 3.94 -12.04 -13.82
CA ALA A 231 3.02 -10.96 -14.23
C ALA A 231 3.74 -9.83 -14.99
N VAL A 232 4.96 -9.46 -14.60
CA VAL A 232 5.79 -8.49 -15.37
C VAL A 232 6.01 -8.99 -16.80
N LYS A 233 6.45 -10.23 -16.94
CA LYS A 233 6.70 -10.84 -18.26
C LYS A 233 5.41 -10.92 -19.08
N LEU A 234 4.30 -11.26 -18.46
CA LEU A 234 2.98 -11.33 -19.09
C LEU A 234 2.52 -9.94 -19.58
N ALA A 235 2.67 -8.91 -18.75
CA ALA A 235 2.31 -7.54 -19.10
C ALA A 235 3.05 -7.05 -20.33
N HIS A 236 4.37 -7.25 -20.41
CA HIS A 236 5.20 -6.90 -21.56
C HIS A 236 4.86 -7.72 -22.80
N GLY A 237 4.44 -9.00 -22.62
CA GLY A 237 3.99 -9.84 -23.73
C GLY A 237 2.67 -9.38 -24.37
N ILE A 238 1.78 -8.79 -23.55
CA ILE A 238 0.48 -8.27 -24.01
C ILE A 238 0.65 -6.86 -24.61
N ASP A 239 1.42 -6.01 -23.97
CA ASP A 239 1.74 -4.67 -24.43
C ASP A 239 3.17 -4.28 -24.02
N PRO A 240 4.10 -4.10 -24.99
CA PRO A 240 5.47 -3.71 -24.69
C PRO A 240 5.61 -2.31 -24.02
N ASP A 241 4.58 -1.48 -24.11
CA ASP A 241 4.56 -0.14 -23.49
C ASP A 241 4.11 -0.18 -22.01
N ASN A 242 3.68 -1.35 -21.50
CA ASN A 242 3.39 -1.51 -20.08
C ASN A 242 4.65 -1.31 -19.24
N MET A 243 4.50 -0.53 -18.17
CA MET A 243 5.51 -0.32 -17.15
C MET A 243 5.04 -0.97 -15.85
N VAL A 244 5.79 -1.94 -15.34
CA VAL A 244 5.40 -2.70 -14.14
C VAL A 244 6.38 -2.45 -13.01
N GLY A 245 5.88 -1.94 -11.88
CA GLY A 245 6.68 -1.66 -10.68
C GLY A 245 6.43 -2.65 -9.56
N CYS A 246 7.39 -2.73 -8.63
CA CYS A 246 7.18 -3.29 -7.30
C CYS A 246 6.59 -2.23 -6.35
N MET A 247 6.02 -2.67 -5.24
CA MET A 247 5.61 -1.76 -4.18
C MET A 247 6.01 -2.31 -2.80
N ILE A 248 6.87 -1.57 -2.12
CA ILE A 248 7.49 -1.94 -0.85
C ILE A 248 7.00 -1.00 0.25
N LEU A 249 6.63 -1.54 1.42
CA LEU A 249 6.50 -0.73 2.64
C LEU A 249 7.88 -0.21 3.02
N GLY A 250 8.11 1.07 2.80
CA GLY A 250 9.40 1.70 3.03
C GLY A 250 9.71 1.87 4.52
N ARG A 251 10.82 1.33 4.96
CA ARG A 251 11.24 1.35 6.36
C ARG A 251 12.67 1.87 6.50
N ALA A 252 12.81 3.20 6.62
CA ALA A 252 14.09 3.78 7.03
C ALA A 252 14.39 3.41 8.49
N ALA A 253 15.55 2.82 8.74
CA ALA A 253 15.97 2.42 10.09
C ALA A 253 17.31 3.08 10.47
N TYR A 254 17.31 3.77 11.59
CA TYR A 254 18.51 4.37 12.17
C TYR A 254 19.05 3.54 13.32
N PRO A 255 20.37 3.52 13.56
CA PRO A 255 20.92 3.06 14.83
C PRO A 255 20.43 4.00 15.95
N TYR A 256 20.05 3.46 17.10
CA TYR A 256 19.66 4.27 18.26
C TYR A 256 20.83 5.11 18.79
N THR A 257 22.02 4.52 18.74
CA THR A 257 23.29 5.21 19.04
C THR A 257 24.32 4.94 17.96
N CYS A 258 25.51 5.57 18.06
CA CYS A 258 26.66 5.27 17.21
C CYS A 258 27.41 3.99 17.65
N ASN A 259 26.91 3.21 18.61
CA ASN A 259 27.46 1.90 18.94
C ASN A 259 27.43 1.00 17.69
N PRO A 260 28.56 0.35 17.32
CA PRO A 260 28.61 -0.55 16.18
C PRO A 260 27.54 -1.65 16.18
N ASP A 261 27.12 -2.14 17.36
CA ASP A 261 26.05 -3.13 17.47
C ASP A 261 24.69 -2.54 17.04
N ASP A 262 24.36 -1.31 17.43
CA ASP A 262 23.16 -0.59 16.98
C ASP A 262 23.20 -0.35 15.46
N VAL A 263 24.38 -0.02 14.91
CA VAL A 263 24.57 0.17 13.46
C VAL A 263 24.31 -1.13 12.70
N LEU A 264 24.85 -2.25 13.17
CA LEU A 264 24.61 -3.57 12.57
C LEU A 264 23.13 -3.98 12.69
N LYS A 265 22.48 -3.65 13.81
CA LYS A 265 21.06 -3.91 14.02
C LYS A 265 20.18 -3.12 13.04
N ALA A 266 20.45 -1.81 12.88
CA ALA A 266 19.73 -0.98 11.91
C ALA A 266 19.91 -1.51 10.48
N GLN A 267 21.12 -1.91 10.11
CA GLN A 267 21.39 -2.55 8.82
C GLN A 267 20.59 -3.86 8.65
N ALA A 268 20.50 -4.69 9.69
CA ALA A 268 19.72 -5.93 9.64
C ALA A 268 18.21 -5.64 9.43
N VAL A 269 17.67 -4.60 10.09
CA VAL A 269 16.30 -4.15 9.87
C VAL A 269 16.10 -3.70 8.42
N MET A 270 16.99 -2.87 7.86
CA MET A 270 16.91 -2.42 6.46
C MET A 270 16.94 -3.61 5.49
N ARG A 271 17.81 -4.59 5.74
CA ARG A 271 17.92 -5.79 4.91
C ARG A 271 16.65 -6.64 4.93
N LYS A 272 16.12 -6.94 6.12
CA LYS A 272 14.89 -7.74 6.25
C LYS A 272 13.69 -7.01 5.70
N ALA A 273 13.48 -5.76 6.10
CA ALA A 273 12.26 -5.03 5.78
C ALA A 273 12.20 -4.59 4.31
N ASN A 274 13.30 -4.10 3.73
CA ASN A 274 13.29 -3.48 2.40
C ASN A 274 14.00 -4.33 1.35
N TYR A 275 15.26 -4.69 1.61
CA TYR A 275 16.12 -5.24 0.55
C TYR A 275 15.84 -6.70 0.23
N TYR A 276 15.23 -7.46 1.15
CA TYR A 276 14.89 -8.87 0.91
C TYR A 276 13.93 -9.00 -0.29
N CYS A 277 12.81 -8.30 -0.26
CA CYS A 277 11.85 -8.30 -1.37
C CYS A 277 12.33 -7.43 -2.54
N GLY A 278 12.91 -6.26 -2.25
CA GLY A 278 13.40 -5.34 -3.27
C GLY A 278 14.45 -5.96 -4.19
N ASP A 279 15.40 -6.73 -3.65
CA ASP A 279 16.40 -7.42 -4.48
C ASP A 279 15.78 -8.47 -5.40
N VAL A 280 14.79 -9.22 -4.90
CA VAL A 280 14.12 -10.24 -5.71
C VAL A 280 13.38 -9.59 -6.86
N GLN A 281 12.63 -8.51 -6.61
CA GLN A 281 11.81 -7.85 -7.63
C GLN A 281 12.64 -7.00 -8.61
N ALA A 282 13.68 -6.30 -8.11
CA ALA A 282 14.48 -5.40 -8.95
C ALA A 282 15.71 -6.09 -9.58
N ARG A 283 16.23 -7.15 -8.98
CA ARG A 283 17.46 -7.83 -9.43
C ARG A 283 17.24 -9.28 -9.84
N GLY A 284 16.04 -9.82 -9.64
CA GLY A 284 15.65 -11.17 -10.03
C GLY A 284 16.30 -12.29 -9.22
N VAL A 285 16.89 -11.99 -8.06
CA VAL A 285 17.60 -12.97 -7.23
C VAL A 285 17.43 -12.69 -5.75
N TYR A 286 17.35 -13.74 -4.96
CA TYR A 286 17.41 -13.59 -3.51
C TYR A 286 18.75 -13.01 -3.07
N PRO A 287 18.77 -12.06 -2.12
CA PRO A 287 20.02 -11.46 -1.66
C PRO A 287 20.91 -12.48 -0.92
N SER A 288 22.21 -12.23 -0.90
CA SER A 288 23.19 -13.12 -0.27
C SER A 288 22.90 -13.42 1.21
N PHE A 289 22.22 -12.50 1.90
CA PHE A 289 21.85 -12.65 3.31
C PHE A 289 20.55 -13.47 3.53
N ALA A 290 19.81 -13.83 2.48
CA ALA A 290 18.53 -14.52 2.59
C ALA A 290 18.62 -15.83 3.39
N LYS A 291 19.66 -16.64 3.14
CA LYS A 291 19.88 -17.91 3.87
C LYS A 291 20.07 -17.70 5.37
N LYS A 292 20.78 -16.64 5.77
CA LYS A 292 20.93 -16.29 7.18
C LYS A 292 19.59 -15.85 7.78
N LEU A 293 18.85 -15.01 7.06
CA LEU A 293 17.52 -14.55 7.49
C LEU A 293 16.57 -15.75 7.66
N TRP A 294 16.53 -16.68 6.73
CA TRP A 294 15.69 -17.89 6.85
C TRP A 294 16.05 -18.74 8.06
N ALA A 295 17.35 -18.89 8.33
CA ALA A 295 17.80 -19.63 9.51
C ALA A 295 17.43 -18.92 10.82
N GLU A 296 17.51 -17.59 10.87
CA GLU A 296 17.09 -16.77 12.03
C GLU A 296 15.57 -16.83 12.28
N GLU A 297 14.78 -16.87 11.21
CA GLU A 297 13.31 -17.00 11.26
C GLU A 297 12.84 -18.46 11.46
N GLY A 298 13.76 -19.43 11.39
CA GLY A 298 13.45 -20.86 11.50
C GLY A 298 12.66 -21.42 10.32
N VAL A 299 12.84 -20.84 9.11
CA VAL A 299 12.09 -21.19 7.90
C VAL A 299 12.97 -21.77 6.81
N SER A 300 12.34 -22.52 5.90
CA SER A 300 12.96 -23.04 4.67
C SER A 300 12.18 -22.53 3.46
N VAL A 301 12.88 -21.87 2.54
CA VAL A 301 12.31 -21.42 1.27
C VAL A 301 12.99 -22.22 0.15
N GLU A 302 12.19 -23.07 -0.50
CA GLU A 302 12.64 -23.83 -1.67
C GLU A 302 12.43 -22.98 -2.91
N VAL A 303 13.52 -22.76 -3.66
CA VAL A 303 13.50 -22.01 -4.92
C VAL A 303 13.83 -22.99 -6.03
N SER A 304 12.83 -23.39 -6.80
CA SER A 304 13.04 -24.28 -7.93
C SER A 304 13.86 -23.63 -9.06
N ALA A 305 14.37 -24.40 -10.00
CA ALA A 305 15.07 -23.84 -11.16
C ALA A 305 14.13 -22.98 -12.02
N GLU A 306 12.84 -23.38 -12.13
CA GLU A 306 11.82 -22.63 -12.84
C GLU A 306 11.51 -21.30 -12.15
N ASP A 307 11.37 -21.30 -10.81
CA ASP A 307 11.16 -20.07 -10.06
C ASP A 307 12.34 -19.11 -10.20
N ALA A 308 13.56 -19.64 -10.08
CA ALA A 308 14.77 -18.84 -10.26
C ALA A 308 14.89 -18.23 -11.66
N GLU A 309 14.42 -18.92 -12.70
CA GLU A 309 14.34 -18.39 -14.06
C GLU A 309 13.25 -17.33 -14.17
N ALA A 310 12.05 -17.60 -13.66
CA ALA A 310 10.94 -16.64 -13.67
C ALA A 310 11.31 -15.32 -12.96
N LEU A 311 11.97 -15.40 -11.79
CA LEU A 311 12.42 -14.23 -11.06
C LEU A 311 13.44 -13.39 -11.86
N ARG A 312 14.41 -14.04 -12.53
CA ARG A 312 15.41 -13.32 -13.35
C ARG A 312 14.81 -12.64 -14.57
N ASP A 313 13.82 -13.29 -15.21
CA ASP A 313 13.22 -12.81 -16.45
C ASP A 313 12.15 -11.75 -16.22
N GLY A 314 11.61 -11.64 -14.99
CA GLY A 314 10.48 -10.77 -14.64
C GLY A 314 10.84 -9.69 -13.63
N THR A 315 11.99 -9.04 -13.79
CA THR A 315 12.36 -7.88 -12.97
C THR A 315 11.51 -6.67 -13.35
N VAL A 316 11.26 -5.80 -12.35
CA VAL A 316 10.41 -4.62 -12.51
C VAL A 316 11.09 -3.49 -13.28
N ASP A 317 10.30 -2.62 -13.93
CA ASP A 317 10.78 -1.49 -14.72
C ASP A 317 11.09 -0.26 -13.86
N PHE A 318 10.39 -0.09 -12.73
CA PHE A 318 10.58 1.00 -11.78
C PHE A 318 10.31 0.51 -10.36
N PHE A 319 10.85 1.23 -9.37
CA PHE A 319 10.73 0.83 -7.98
C PHE A 319 9.84 1.80 -7.22
N THR A 320 8.80 1.29 -6.55
CA THR A 320 7.90 2.13 -5.76
C THR A 320 7.83 1.69 -4.30
N PHE A 321 7.45 2.64 -3.45
CA PHE A 321 7.32 2.38 -2.03
C PHE A 321 6.34 3.35 -1.36
N SER A 322 5.82 2.92 -0.19
CA SER A 322 5.17 3.80 0.78
C SER A 322 6.20 4.34 1.76
N TYR A 323 6.02 5.58 2.21
CA TYR A 323 6.82 6.16 3.28
C TYR A 323 5.95 6.98 4.22
N TYR A 324 5.91 6.58 5.48
CA TYR A 324 5.14 7.27 6.51
C TYR A 324 5.99 7.71 7.69
N PHE A 325 7.03 6.96 8.02
CA PHE A 325 7.89 7.18 9.18
C PHE A 325 9.19 6.39 9.10
N SER A 326 10.16 6.78 9.95
CA SER A 326 11.37 6.02 10.22
C SER A 326 11.28 5.30 11.57
N THR A 327 12.19 4.37 11.80
CA THR A 327 12.32 3.63 13.07
C THR A 327 13.76 3.70 13.56
N THR A 328 13.96 3.42 14.83
CA THR A 328 15.30 3.21 15.41
C THR A 328 15.48 1.77 15.83
N ALA A 329 16.71 1.30 15.86
CA ALA A 329 17.07 -0.06 16.20
C ALA A 329 18.22 -0.09 17.20
N THR A 330 18.10 -0.94 18.23
CA THR A 330 19.11 -1.24 19.22
C THR A 330 18.96 -2.68 19.70
N ASP A 331 20.03 -3.27 20.18
CA ASP A 331 20.02 -4.54 20.92
C ASP A 331 20.08 -4.32 22.44
N ASP A 332 20.09 -3.07 22.92
CA ASP A 332 20.05 -2.77 24.35
C ASP A 332 18.62 -2.99 24.89
N PRO A 333 18.37 -4.05 25.72
CA PRO A 333 17.04 -4.36 26.23
C PRO A 333 16.56 -3.34 27.28
N THR A 334 17.40 -2.43 27.75
CA THR A 334 17.04 -1.40 28.73
C THR A 334 16.38 -0.18 28.07
N VAL A 335 16.51 -0.02 26.76
CA VAL A 335 15.88 1.08 26.02
C VAL A 335 14.40 0.79 25.83
N PRO A 336 13.52 1.69 26.28
CA PRO A 336 12.08 1.50 26.13
C PRO A 336 11.65 1.45 24.66
N ILE A 337 10.80 0.49 24.31
CA ILE A 337 10.17 0.44 22.99
C ILE A 337 9.02 1.45 22.97
N ALA A 338 9.00 2.31 21.96
CA ALA A 338 7.87 3.20 21.75
C ALA A 338 6.64 2.41 21.27
N ALA A 339 5.50 2.68 21.89
CA ALA A 339 4.22 2.13 21.45
C ALA A 339 3.74 2.93 20.22
N GLY A 340 4.08 2.46 19.04
CA GLY A 340 3.57 3.00 17.76
C GLY A 340 2.68 1.98 17.06
N ASN A 341 1.73 2.48 16.30
CA ASN A 341 0.88 1.65 15.45
C ASN A 341 1.75 0.86 14.45
N MET A 342 1.64 -0.49 14.49
CA MET A 342 2.30 -1.44 13.57
C MET A 342 3.84 -1.48 13.58
N MET A 343 4.54 -0.64 14.37
CA MET A 343 5.99 -0.60 14.36
C MET A 343 6.54 -0.57 15.78
N ARG A 344 7.48 -1.47 16.06
CA ARG A 344 8.16 -1.59 17.35
C ARG A 344 9.62 -1.17 17.19
N GLY A 345 10.08 -0.28 18.04
CA GLY A 345 11.45 0.19 18.13
C GLY A 345 11.55 1.31 19.16
N PRO A 346 12.75 1.71 19.61
CA PRO A 346 12.92 2.87 20.45
C PRO A 346 12.40 4.12 19.76
N ALA A 347 11.86 5.06 20.54
CA ALA A 347 11.54 6.39 20.03
C ALA A 347 12.83 7.11 19.59
N ASN A 348 12.81 7.72 18.41
CA ASN A 348 13.92 8.57 18.01
C ASN A 348 13.86 9.88 18.84
N PRO A 349 14.90 10.20 19.63
CA PRO A 349 14.87 11.36 20.53
C PRO A 349 14.87 12.71 19.81
N TYR A 350 15.08 12.73 18.50
CA TYR A 350 15.16 13.95 17.67
C TYR A 350 13.90 14.21 16.84
N LEU A 351 12.92 13.29 16.88
CA LEU A 351 11.72 13.38 16.05
C LEU A 351 10.46 13.50 16.91
N SER A 352 9.52 14.29 16.43
CA SER A 352 8.15 14.27 16.94
C SER A 352 7.36 13.10 16.38
N ALA A 353 6.23 12.79 16.99
CA ALA A 353 5.34 11.74 16.54
C ALA A 353 3.91 12.26 16.32
N SER A 354 3.18 11.63 15.38
CA SER A 354 1.75 11.87 15.17
C SER A 354 0.92 11.36 16.35
N GLY A 355 -0.37 11.69 16.40
CA GLY A 355 -1.31 11.19 17.39
C GLY A 355 -1.42 9.65 17.42
N TRP A 356 -1.02 8.96 16.34
CA TRP A 356 -0.95 7.49 16.25
C TRP A 356 0.46 6.92 16.53
N GLY A 357 1.40 7.74 17.02
CA GLY A 357 2.74 7.31 17.43
C GLY A 357 3.74 7.11 16.27
N TRP A 358 3.43 7.57 15.06
CA TRP A 358 4.34 7.51 13.93
C TRP A 358 5.32 8.69 13.95
N SER A 359 6.61 8.41 13.87
CA SER A 359 7.65 9.45 13.78
C SER A 359 7.45 10.31 12.54
N ILE A 360 7.44 11.63 12.68
CA ILE A 360 7.41 12.55 11.55
C ILE A 360 8.86 12.82 11.13
N ASP A 361 9.27 12.20 10.02
CA ASP A 361 10.66 12.24 9.57
C ASP A 361 10.80 12.47 8.06
N PRO A 362 10.73 13.72 7.63
CA PRO A 362 10.97 14.06 6.23
C PRO A 362 12.38 13.70 5.73
N LYS A 363 13.40 13.85 6.57
CA LYS A 363 14.80 13.52 6.20
C LYS A 363 15.01 12.02 5.98
N GLY A 364 14.24 11.20 6.68
CA GLY A 364 14.23 9.76 6.46
C GLY A 364 13.75 9.38 5.06
N LEU A 365 12.84 10.16 4.47
CA LEU A 365 12.43 9.96 3.07
C LEU A 365 13.61 10.19 2.11
N ARG A 366 14.37 11.31 2.28
CA ARG A 366 15.56 11.58 1.45
C ARG A 366 16.62 10.49 1.62
N TYR A 367 16.92 10.11 2.86
CA TYR A 367 17.84 9.01 3.15
C TYR A 367 17.40 7.73 2.44
N TYR A 368 16.13 7.37 2.54
CA TYR A 368 15.60 6.15 1.96
C TYR A 368 15.61 6.16 0.42
N LEU A 369 15.28 7.30 -0.19
CA LEU A 369 15.38 7.51 -1.63
C LEU A 369 16.82 7.30 -2.14
N ASN A 370 17.79 7.89 -1.46
CA ASN A 370 19.21 7.73 -1.81
C ASN A 370 19.67 6.27 -1.70
N GLU A 371 19.34 5.59 -0.57
CA GLU A 371 19.65 4.17 -0.36
C GLU A 371 19.09 3.26 -1.45
N LEU A 372 17.84 3.50 -1.86
CA LEU A 372 17.19 2.69 -2.90
C LEU A 372 17.79 2.97 -4.27
N TYR A 373 18.01 4.24 -4.60
CA TYR A 373 18.58 4.60 -5.89
C TYR A 373 20.02 4.11 -6.05
N ASP A 374 20.85 4.26 -5.03
CA ASP A 374 22.22 3.74 -5.02
C ASP A 374 22.25 2.22 -5.21
N ARG A 375 21.24 1.50 -4.68
CA ARG A 375 21.18 0.04 -4.75
C ARG A 375 20.66 -0.48 -6.08
N TYR A 376 19.61 0.14 -6.64
CA TYR A 376 18.85 -0.43 -7.76
C TYR A 376 19.05 0.31 -9.08
N GLN A 377 19.38 1.60 -9.07
CA GLN A 377 19.55 2.44 -10.26
C GLN A 377 18.34 2.35 -11.21
N LEU A 378 17.14 2.18 -10.66
CA LEU A 378 15.85 2.21 -11.35
C LEU A 378 15.15 3.54 -11.07
N PRO A 379 14.28 4.03 -11.97
CA PRO A 379 13.39 5.13 -11.64
C PRO A 379 12.59 4.83 -10.37
N LEU A 380 12.53 5.79 -9.44
CA LEU A 380 11.80 5.64 -8.18
C LEU A 380 10.49 6.43 -8.21
N MET A 381 9.48 5.93 -7.49
CA MET A 381 8.24 6.68 -7.22
C MET A 381 7.79 6.48 -5.78
N VAL A 382 7.47 7.58 -5.10
CA VAL A 382 6.79 7.53 -3.80
C VAL A 382 5.30 7.42 -4.08
N VAL A 383 4.73 6.22 -3.87
CA VAL A 383 3.32 5.97 -4.23
C VAL A 383 2.37 6.06 -3.06
N GLU A 384 2.89 6.20 -1.84
CA GLU A 384 2.11 6.53 -0.65
C GLU A 384 2.96 7.36 0.32
N ASN A 385 2.43 8.52 0.71
CA ASN A 385 2.94 9.33 1.81
C ASN A 385 1.80 10.21 2.31
N GLY A 386 1.63 10.34 3.62
CA GLY A 386 0.55 11.12 4.19
C GLY A 386 0.49 11.07 5.71
N LEU A 387 -0.27 11.98 6.29
CA LEU A 387 -0.49 12.10 7.72
C LEU A 387 -1.92 11.70 8.07
N GLY A 388 -2.09 10.60 8.80
CA GLY A 388 -3.36 10.20 9.39
C GLY A 388 -3.61 10.98 10.69
N THR A 389 -4.70 11.75 10.73
CA THR A 389 -5.08 12.56 11.90
C THR A 389 -6.58 12.81 11.93
N GLU A 390 -7.09 13.33 13.04
CA GLU A 390 -8.48 13.78 13.13
C GLU A 390 -8.62 15.16 12.51
N ASP A 391 -9.64 15.34 11.68
CA ASP A 391 -9.99 16.62 11.08
C ASP A 391 -11.36 17.07 11.61
N THR A 392 -11.55 18.37 11.79
CA THR A 392 -12.81 18.96 12.21
C THR A 392 -13.41 19.79 11.07
N MET A 393 -14.68 19.56 10.78
CA MET A 393 -15.45 20.43 9.89
C MET A 393 -16.04 21.57 10.71
N GLU A 394 -15.71 22.79 10.34
CA GLU A 394 -16.25 24.00 10.97
C GLU A 394 -17.75 24.20 10.59
N PRO A 395 -18.50 25.04 11.35
CA PRO A 395 -19.92 25.27 11.06
C PRO A 395 -20.21 25.85 9.66
N ASP A 396 -19.24 26.51 9.04
CA ASP A 396 -19.36 27.02 7.67
C ASP A 396 -18.94 26.01 6.59
N GLY A 397 -18.56 24.79 7.00
CA GLY A 397 -18.15 23.70 6.11
C GLY A 397 -16.67 23.72 5.73
N SER A 398 -15.88 24.68 6.24
CA SER A 398 -14.43 24.68 6.03
C SER A 398 -13.73 23.61 6.89
N ILE A 399 -12.58 23.13 6.40
CA ILE A 399 -11.72 22.18 7.13
C ILE A 399 -10.28 22.70 7.07
N HIS A 400 -9.78 23.13 8.22
CA HIS A 400 -8.46 23.69 8.37
C HIS A 400 -7.46 22.63 8.82
N ASP A 401 -6.54 22.22 7.94
CA ASP A 401 -5.55 21.17 8.18
C ASP A 401 -4.10 21.61 7.93
N PRO A 402 -3.63 22.71 8.57
CA PRO A 402 -2.27 23.22 8.38
C PRO A 402 -1.19 22.22 8.77
N TYR A 403 -1.46 21.32 9.70
CA TYR A 403 -0.58 20.24 10.10
C TYR A 403 -0.32 19.25 8.96
N ARG A 404 -1.30 19.00 8.08
CA ARG A 404 -1.15 18.16 6.89
C ARG A 404 -0.32 18.87 5.83
N ILE A 405 -0.58 20.15 5.61
CA ILE A 405 0.21 21.01 4.72
C ILE A 405 1.68 20.99 5.15
N GLU A 406 1.96 21.21 6.43
CA GLU A 406 3.33 21.21 6.95
C GLU A 406 4.03 19.86 6.77
N TYR A 407 3.33 18.75 7.08
CA TYR A 407 3.86 17.40 6.87
C TYR A 407 4.24 17.17 5.40
N LEU A 408 3.32 17.45 4.47
CA LEU A 408 3.56 17.25 3.03
C LEU A 408 4.64 18.17 2.49
N ARG A 409 4.65 19.43 2.91
CA ARG A 409 5.66 20.44 2.54
C ARG A 409 7.07 19.96 2.86
N GLU A 410 7.29 19.53 4.08
CA GLU A 410 8.61 19.10 4.53
C GLU A 410 9.06 17.81 3.82
N HIS A 411 8.14 16.87 3.53
CA HIS A 411 8.47 15.67 2.76
C HIS A 411 8.81 16.01 1.30
N ILE A 412 8.07 16.92 0.65
CA ILE A 412 8.34 17.36 -0.72
C ILE A 412 9.71 18.07 -0.80
N ARG A 413 10.06 18.93 0.17
CA ARG A 413 11.40 19.53 0.25
C ARG A 413 12.52 18.48 0.32
N GLN A 414 12.29 17.37 1.02
CA GLN A 414 13.30 16.31 1.07
C GLN A 414 13.36 15.47 -0.21
N MET A 415 12.27 15.34 -0.94
CA MET A 415 12.29 14.76 -2.29
C MET A 415 13.07 15.64 -3.26
N GLU A 416 12.91 16.99 -3.20
CA GLU A 416 13.76 17.92 -3.96
C GLU A 416 15.23 17.68 -3.68
N GLY A 417 15.60 17.59 -2.39
CA GLY A 417 16.97 17.29 -1.99
C GLY A 417 17.47 15.94 -2.49
N ALA A 418 16.62 14.91 -2.55
CA ALA A 418 17.01 13.61 -3.11
C ALA A 418 17.27 13.69 -4.63
N VAL A 419 16.47 14.46 -5.36
CA VAL A 419 16.71 14.72 -6.80
C VAL A 419 18.03 15.49 -6.99
N GLU A 420 18.33 16.47 -6.15
CA GLU A 420 19.62 17.18 -6.15
C GLU A 420 20.80 16.23 -5.81
N ASP A 421 20.58 15.23 -4.97
CA ASP A 421 21.58 14.16 -4.69
C ASP A 421 21.79 13.21 -5.88
N GLY A 422 20.92 13.25 -6.90
CA GLY A 422 21.04 12.46 -8.15
C GLY A 422 20.00 11.36 -8.32
N VAL A 423 18.98 11.29 -7.46
CA VAL A 423 17.89 10.30 -7.57
C VAL A 423 17.00 10.58 -8.78
N ASP A 424 16.77 9.58 -9.63
CA ASP A 424 15.74 9.64 -10.68
C ASP A 424 14.37 9.36 -10.07
N LEU A 425 13.71 10.43 -9.59
CA LEU A 425 12.37 10.39 -9.02
C LEU A 425 11.34 10.75 -10.09
N MET A 426 10.45 9.80 -10.44
CA MET A 426 9.49 9.96 -11.52
C MET A 426 8.11 10.47 -11.06
N GLY A 427 7.77 10.35 -9.79
CA GLY A 427 6.46 10.77 -9.31
C GLY A 427 6.28 10.67 -7.80
N TYR A 428 5.15 11.24 -7.36
CA TYR A 428 4.71 11.27 -5.98
C TYR A 428 3.18 11.26 -5.90
N THR A 429 2.63 10.35 -5.09
CA THR A 429 1.19 10.32 -4.81
C THR A 429 0.95 10.42 -3.30
N VAL A 430 0.12 11.40 -2.89
CA VAL A 430 -0.33 11.49 -1.50
C VAL A 430 -1.26 10.33 -1.19
N TRP A 431 -1.10 9.73 -0.01
CA TRP A 431 -2.00 8.69 0.45
C TRP A 431 -3.32 9.27 0.93
N GLY A 432 -4.43 8.72 0.41
CA GLY A 432 -5.76 9.17 0.78
C GLY A 432 -6.09 10.53 0.17
N CYS A 433 -6.00 10.70 -1.15
CA CYS A 433 -6.40 11.97 -1.77
C CYS A 433 -7.84 12.38 -1.44
N THR A 434 -8.74 11.43 -1.25
CA THR A 434 -10.01 11.54 -0.54
C THR A 434 -9.90 10.76 0.76
N ASP A 435 -10.54 11.19 1.85
CA ASP A 435 -10.61 10.42 3.10
C ASP A 435 -11.07 8.99 2.79
N LEU A 436 -10.51 8.03 3.52
CA LEU A 436 -10.78 6.61 3.33
C LEU A 436 -10.69 5.86 4.67
N VAL A 437 -11.19 4.63 4.69
CA VAL A 437 -11.11 3.77 5.87
C VAL A 437 -9.65 3.44 6.18
N SER A 438 -9.24 3.61 7.42
CA SER A 438 -7.88 3.25 7.86
C SER A 438 -7.63 1.75 7.75
N ALA A 439 -6.59 1.31 7.04
CA ALA A 439 -6.24 -0.10 6.89
C ALA A 439 -5.95 -0.78 8.23
N SER A 440 -5.27 -0.07 9.14
CA SER A 440 -4.84 -0.65 10.42
C SER A 440 -5.95 -0.73 11.46
N THR A 441 -6.83 0.26 11.54
CA THR A 441 -7.85 0.35 12.59
C THR A 441 -9.27 0.10 12.09
N GLY A 442 -9.53 0.32 10.81
CA GLY A 442 -10.90 0.31 10.28
C GLY A 442 -11.69 1.59 10.56
N GLU A 443 -11.03 2.65 11.06
CA GLU A 443 -11.65 3.93 11.43
C GLU A 443 -11.73 4.89 10.24
N MET A 444 -12.79 5.67 10.18
CA MET A 444 -12.89 6.87 9.34
C MET A 444 -12.27 8.10 10.01
N ALA A 445 -12.22 8.15 11.34
CA ALA A 445 -11.67 9.30 12.10
C ALA A 445 -10.18 9.52 11.84
N LYS A 446 -9.43 8.46 11.49
CA LYS A 446 -8.03 8.57 11.06
C LYS A 446 -7.95 9.03 9.60
N ARG A 447 -8.11 10.31 9.38
CA ARG A 447 -8.24 10.92 8.05
C ARG A 447 -6.89 11.24 7.43
N TYR A 448 -6.75 10.90 6.16
CA TYR A 448 -5.55 11.19 5.36
C TYR A 448 -5.83 12.18 4.23
N GLY A 449 -7.11 12.32 3.84
CA GLY A 449 -7.53 12.97 2.62
C GLY A 449 -7.21 14.46 2.54
N LEU A 450 -7.06 14.93 1.30
CA LEU A 450 -7.12 16.34 0.93
C LEU A 450 -8.58 16.77 0.67
N VAL A 451 -9.43 15.77 0.45
CA VAL A 451 -10.89 15.90 0.38
C VAL A 451 -11.49 15.18 1.59
N TYR A 452 -12.24 15.89 2.39
CA TYR A 452 -12.99 15.36 3.51
C TYR A 452 -14.24 14.65 3.01
N VAL A 453 -14.52 13.47 3.55
CA VAL A 453 -15.78 12.75 3.33
C VAL A 453 -16.60 12.79 4.61
N ASN A 454 -17.83 13.27 4.52
CA ASN A 454 -18.74 13.34 5.67
C ASN A 454 -19.25 11.96 6.05
N LYS A 455 -18.45 11.23 6.81
CA LYS A 455 -18.71 9.92 7.37
C LYS A 455 -17.95 9.75 8.67
N ASP A 456 -18.57 9.18 9.71
CA ASP A 456 -17.95 8.82 10.97
C ASP A 456 -17.59 7.32 11.05
N ASN A 457 -17.07 6.87 12.21
CA ASN A 457 -16.68 5.47 12.43
C ASN A 457 -17.87 4.51 12.47
N ASP A 458 -19.07 5.00 12.80
CA ASP A 458 -20.30 4.22 12.89
C ASP A 458 -21.06 4.16 11.56
N GLY A 459 -20.52 4.80 10.52
CA GLY A 459 -21.11 4.89 9.19
C GLY A 459 -22.15 6.01 9.03
N ASN A 460 -22.31 6.89 10.04
CA ASN A 460 -23.20 8.04 9.90
C ASN A 460 -22.57 9.13 9.03
N GLY A 461 -23.43 9.87 8.32
CA GLY A 461 -23.04 10.93 7.42
C GLY A 461 -23.79 10.82 6.09
N ASN A 462 -23.48 11.70 5.16
CA ASN A 462 -24.12 11.73 3.85
C ASN A 462 -23.14 11.55 2.69
N LEU A 463 -21.90 11.15 3.00
CA LEU A 463 -20.81 10.93 2.05
C LEU A 463 -20.45 12.17 1.21
N SER A 464 -20.89 13.38 1.57
CA SER A 464 -20.53 14.60 0.84
C SER A 464 -19.03 14.87 0.90
N ARG A 465 -18.48 15.38 -0.20
CA ARG A 465 -17.06 15.70 -0.37
C ARG A 465 -16.80 17.18 -0.12
N HIS A 466 -15.86 17.50 0.74
CA HIS A 466 -15.47 18.88 1.06
C HIS A 466 -13.97 19.07 0.89
N ARG A 467 -13.57 20.14 0.20
CA ARG A 467 -12.16 20.48 0.00
C ARG A 467 -11.57 21.00 1.31
N LYS A 468 -10.44 20.45 1.74
CA LYS A 468 -9.67 20.95 2.89
C LYS A 468 -8.71 22.07 2.46
N ASP A 469 -8.08 22.76 3.38
CA ASP A 469 -7.06 23.76 3.05
C ASP A 469 -5.89 23.11 2.26
N SER A 470 -5.52 21.89 2.64
CA SER A 470 -4.50 21.10 1.94
C SER A 470 -4.83 20.81 0.47
N PHE A 471 -6.12 20.75 0.09
CA PHE A 471 -6.53 20.61 -1.31
C PHE A 471 -6.04 21.77 -2.16
N PHE A 472 -6.26 22.99 -1.71
CA PHE A 472 -5.87 24.21 -2.43
C PHE A 472 -4.37 24.41 -2.42
N TRP A 473 -3.72 24.08 -1.31
CA TRP A 473 -2.27 24.09 -1.22
C TRP A 473 -1.63 23.09 -2.20
N TYR A 474 -2.10 21.84 -2.23
CA TYR A 474 -1.53 20.81 -3.11
C TYR A 474 -1.78 21.11 -4.60
N LYS A 475 -2.94 21.71 -4.92
CA LYS A 475 -3.23 22.26 -6.27
C LYS A 475 -2.15 23.24 -6.72
N LYS A 476 -1.72 24.13 -5.83
CA LYS A 476 -0.65 25.12 -6.10
C LYS A 476 0.71 24.41 -6.28
N VAL A 477 1.03 23.45 -5.44
CA VAL A 477 2.25 22.64 -5.56
C VAL A 477 2.33 21.95 -6.93
N ILE A 478 1.26 21.29 -7.35
CA ILE A 478 1.21 20.63 -8.67
C ILE A 478 1.38 21.64 -9.83
N ALA A 479 0.64 22.74 -9.77
CA ALA A 479 0.67 23.77 -10.81
C ALA A 479 2.08 24.38 -10.97
N SER A 480 2.85 24.49 -9.91
CA SER A 480 4.23 24.99 -9.90
C SER A 480 5.29 23.90 -10.16
N ASN A 481 4.89 22.65 -10.34
CA ASN A 481 5.78 21.47 -10.36
C ASN A 481 6.71 21.42 -9.14
N GLY A 482 6.15 21.66 -7.94
CA GLY A 482 6.87 21.65 -6.68
C GLY A 482 7.62 22.93 -6.32
N ALA A 483 7.67 23.93 -7.20
CA ALA A 483 8.46 25.14 -6.95
C ALA A 483 7.84 26.10 -5.91
N ASP A 484 6.55 26.04 -5.68
CA ASP A 484 5.82 26.87 -4.70
C ASP A 484 5.21 25.98 -3.62
N LEU A 485 5.88 25.94 -2.48
CA LEU A 485 5.50 25.17 -1.29
C LEU A 485 4.98 26.04 -0.12
N ASP A 486 4.86 27.36 -0.29
CA ASP A 486 4.44 28.29 0.76
C ASP A 486 2.93 28.26 1.07
#